data_c92619d9306a6d6bb0bd108142d5a3b8
#
_entry.id   c92619d9306a6d6bb0bd108142d5a3b8
#
_cell.length_a   1.000
_cell.length_b   1.000
_cell.length_c   1.000
_cell.angle_alpha   90.00
_cell.angle_beta   90.00
_cell.angle_gamma   90.00
#
_symmetry.space_group_name_H-M   'P 1'
#
loop_
_entity.id
_entity.type
_entity.pdbx_description
1 polymer ?
#
loop_
_entity_poly.entity_id
_entity_poly.type
_entity_poly.pdbx_seq_one_letter_code
_entity_poly.pdbx_strand_id
1 'polypeptide(L)'
;MENNNQTEQSAAQNAKTTKKHQASRTHVPVDGHKIEELRTLSLDELVQIANGVGVENPREFRRQDLIFEILKTQTKQGGFILFTGILEITNEGYGFLRAVDANLSDSSNDAYVSNSQIRKFALRVGDIITGQVREPKDQEKYYALLKIEAVNYMPLADAKERPLFDNLTPLFPTEKLNLEYDPMKLTGRVLDLFTPIGKGQRGLIVAPPRSGKTELMKELAHGIAKNHPEAQLMVLLVDERPEEVTDMQRCVKGEVFSSTFDLPALNHVRVAELVIEKAKRLVEMGKDVIILLDSITRLARAYNTVTPPSGKVLTGGVDANALHKPKRFFGAARNIEHGGSLTIIATALIDTGSRMDEVIFEEFKGTGNSEIVLDRNISDRRIYPAINVLKSGTRKEELLQKPDELQKIWAIRSAIATMDDVEALKFLYAKMLKTKDNKELLSILNE
;
A
#
# COMPACT_ATOMS: atom_id res chain seq x y z
N MET A 1 -40.68 -57.36 -62.03
CA MET A 1 -39.62 -57.85 -61.18
C MET A 1 -38.42 -57.10 -61.55
N GLU A 2 -38.34 -55.90 -61.16
CA GLU A 2 -37.21 -54.97 -61.25
C GLU A 2 -37.71 -53.70 -60.60
N ASN A 3 -37.07 -53.30 -59.53
CA ASN A 3 -37.13 -51.99 -58.86
C ASN A 3 -37.10 -52.13 -57.32
N ASN A 4 -35.90 -52.43 -56.83
CA ASN A 4 -35.64 -52.21 -55.41
C ASN A 4 -34.14 -52.23 -55.09
N ASN A 5 -33.30 -51.51 -55.91
CA ASN A 5 -31.86 -51.43 -55.65
C ASN A 5 -31.26 -50.04 -55.87
N GLN A 6 -32.06 -48.97 -55.77
CA GLN A 6 -31.53 -47.60 -55.90
C GLN A 6 -31.68 -46.71 -54.69
N THR A 7 -32.27 -47.22 -53.58
CA THR A 7 -32.56 -46.43 -52.38
C THR A 7 -31.53 -46.66 -51.26
N GLU A 8 -30.66 -47.68 -51.35
CA GLU A 8 -29.64 -47.95 -50.30
C GLU A 8 -28.26 -47.35 -50.58
N GLN A 9 -27.98 -46.85 -51.80
CA GLN A 9 -26.69 -46.22 -52.10
C GLN A 9 -26.66 -44.71 -51.88
N SER A 10 -27.75 -44.02 -51.68
CA SER A 10 -27.80 -42.59 -51.38
C SER A 10 -27.72 -42.26 -49.87
N ALA A 11 -28.01 -43.24 -48.98
CA ALA A 11 -27.91 -43.06 -47.52
C ALA A 11 -26.46 -43.29 -46.98
N ALA A 12 -25.60 -43.97 -47.73
CA ALA A 12 -24.21 -44.23 -47.30
C ALA A 12 -23.20 -43.13 -47.69
N GLN A 13 -23.56 -42.20 -48.58
CA GLN A 13 -22.71 -41.08 -48.95
C GLN A 13 -22.94 -39.81 -48.14
N ASN A 14 -24.11 -39.65 -47.46
CA ASN A 14 -24.36 -38.48 -46.60
C ASN A 14 -23.93 -38.69 -45.14
N ALA A 15 -23.49 -39.87 -44.73
CA ALA A 15 -22.96 -40.15 -43.38
C ALA A 15 -21.43 -40.00 -43.28
N LYS A 16 -20.71 -39.67 -44.36
CA LYS A 16 -19.25 -39.46 -44.35
C LYS A 16 -18.81 -38.00 -44.41
N THR A 17 -19.71 -37.04 -44.47
CA THR A 17 -19.37 -35.62 -44.63
C THR A 17 -19.60 -34.77 -43.40
N THR A 18 -20.03 -35.35 -42.26
CA THR A 18 -20.26 -34.61 -41.00
C THR A 18 -19.29 -35.00 -39.91
N LYS A 19 -18.15 -35.61 -40.22
CA LYS A 19 -17.04 -35.89 -39.25
C LYS A 19 -15.70 -35.32 -39.72
N LYS A 20 -15.69 -34.04 -40.11
CA LYS A 20 -14.44 -33.29 -40.30
C LYS A 20 -14.72 -31.83 -40.07
N HIS A 21 -14.74 -31.42 -38.79
CA HIS A 21 -14.34 -30.11 -38.29
C HIS A 21 -14.40 -30.10 -36.76
N GLN A 22 -13.81 -31.12 -36.11
CA GLN A 22 -13.16 -30.88 -34.86
C GLN A 22 -11.70 -30.57 -35.22
N ALA A 23 -11.47 -29.32 -35.61
CA ALA A 23 -10.12 -28.80 -35.66
C ALA A 23 -9.56 -28.87 -34.23
N SER A 24 -8.64 -29.80 -34.03
CA SER A 24 -7.68 -29.75 -32.97
C SER A 24 -7.10 -28.33 -33.00
N ARG A 25 -7.48 -27.49 -32.06
CA ARG A 25 -6.72 -26.29 -31.73
C ARG A 25 -5.36 -26.79 -31.27
N THR A 26 -4.46 -26.96 -32.22
CA THR A 26 -3.03 -27.06 -31.96
C THR A 26 -2.66 -25.82 -31.19
N HIS A 27 -2.35 -26.02 -29.89
CA HIS A 27 -1.63 -25.04 -29.11
C HIS A 27 -0.35 -24.71 -29.91
N VAL A 28 -0.36 -23.61 -30.61
CA VAL A 28 0.85 -22.94 -31.05
C VAL A 28 1.39 -22.32 -29.74
N PRO A 29 2.58 -22.72 -29.26
CA PRO A 29 3.22 -21.99 -28.18
C PRO A 29 3.43 -20.57 -28.73
N VAL A 30 2.76 -19.59 -28.16
CA VAL A 30 3.12 -18.19 -28.38
C VAL A 30 4.45 -18.03 -27.65
N ASP A 31 5.54 -18.08 -28.42
CA ASP A 31 6.87 -17.70 -27.93
C ASP A 31 6.87 -16.20 -27.68
N GLY A 32 6.21 -15.83 -26.55
CA GLY A 32 6.17 -14.46 -26.06
C GLY A 32 7.43 -14.16 -25.23
N HIS A 33 7.80 -12.89 -25.16
CA HIS A 33 8.88 -12.43 -24.31
C HIS A 33 8.65 -12.86 -22.86
N LYS A 34 9.70 -13.34 -22.20
CA LYS A 34 9.67 -13.69 -20.77
C LYS A 34 9.97 -12.46 -19.93
N ILE A 35 9.50 -12.46 -18.67
CA ILE A 35 9.72 -11.33 -17.75
C ILE A 35 11.22 -11.08 -17.52
N GLU A 36 12.03 -12.14 -17.47
CA GLU A 36 13.48 -12.06 -17.33
C GLU A 36 14.11 -11.27 -18.48
N GLU A 37 13.70 -11.55 -19.73
CA GLU A 37 14.17 -10.88 -20.93
C GLU A 37 13.75 -9.40 -20.94
N LEU A 38 12.47 -9.12 -20.66
CA LEU A 38 11.93 -7.75 -20.64
C LEU A 38 12.60 -6.87 -19.57
N ARG A 39 13.03 -7.44 -18.46
CA ARG A 39 13.72 -6.68 -17.39
C ARG A 39 15.12 -6.24 -17.75
N THR A 40 15.79 -6.88 -18.68
CA THR A 40 17.14 -6.49 -19.14
C THR A 40 17.11 -5.37 -20.18
N LEU A 41 15.97 -5.13 -20.82
CA LEU A 41 15.82 -4.15 -21.89
C LEU A 41 15.73 -2.71 -21.36
N SER A 42 16.16 -1.74 -22.17
CA SER A 42 15.96 -0.32 -21.92
C SER A 42 14.48 0.08 -22.06
N LEU A 43 14.12 1.28 -21.57
CA LEU A 43 12.74 1.76 -21.70
C LEU A 43 12.31 1.91 -23.18
N ASP A 44 13.23 2.38 -24.04
CA ASP A 44 12.92 2.57 -25.47
C ASP A 44 12.70 1.24 -26.19
N GLU A 45 13.47 0.21 -25.87
CA GLU A 45 13.28 -1.15 -26.39
C GLU A 45 11.95 -1.75 -25.93
N LEU A 46 11.59 -1.54 -24.65
CA LEU A 46 10.28 -1.97 -24.12
C LEU A 46 9.12 -1.26 -24.82
N VAL A 47 9.24 0.04 -25.12
CA VAL A 47 8.24 0.79 -25.89
C VAL A 47 8.10 0.24 -27.32
N GLN A 48 9.19 -0.16 -27.98
CA GLN A 48 9.13 -0.78 -29.31
C GLN A 48 8.40 -2.13 -29.27
N ILE A 49 8.72 -2.98 -28.30
CA ILE A 49 8.03 -4.26 -28.10
C ILE A 49 6.56 -4.03 -27.81
N ALA A 50 6.22 -3.10 -26.91
CA ALA A 50 4.86 -2.76 -26.54
C ALA A 50 4.01 -2.34 -27.75
N ASN A 51 4.57 -1.49 -28.63
CA ASN A 51 3.92 -1.12 -29.88
C ASN A 51 3.73 -2.33 -30.82
N GLY A 52 4.71 -3.23 -30.91
CA GLY A 52 4.64 -4.45 -31.70
C GLY A 52 3.57 -5.43 -31.23
N VAL A 53 3.30 -5.50 -29.93
CA VAL A 53 2.25 -6.35 -29.34
C VAL A 53 0.88 -5.65 -29.31
N GLY A 54 0.79 -4.34 -29.59
CA GLY A 54 -0.45 -3.59 -29.62
C GLY A 54 -0.86 -3.01 -28.26
N VAL A 55 0.08 -2.66 -27.39
CA VAL A 55 -0.18 -1.89 -26.16
C VAL A 55 -0.47 -0.44 -26.53
N GLU A 56 -1.58 0.11 -26.06
CA GLU A 56 -1.95 1.51 -26.28
C GLU A 56 -1.10 2.44 -25.40
N ASN A 57 -0.63 3.56 -25.95
CA ASN A 57 0.13 4.61 -25.25
C ASN A 57 1.30 4.10 -24.35
N PRO A 58 2.24 3.29 -24.86
CA PRO A 58 3.24 2.63 -24.03
C PRO A 58 4.19 3.58 -23.30
N ARG A 59 4.30 4.85 -23.71
CA ARG A 59 5.15 5.86 -23.04
C ARG A 59 4.53 6.46 -21.77
N GLU A 60 3.25 6.23 -21.50
CA GLU A 60 2.57 6.70 -20.30
C GLU A 60 2.80 5.77 -19.09
N PHE A 61 3.23 4.54 -19.35
CA PHE A 61 3.50 3.56 -18.33
C PHE A 61 4.89 3.72 -17.71
N ARG A 62 5.00 3.48 -16.40
CA ARG A 62 6.29 3.26 -15.77
C ARG A 62 6.90 1.95 -16.30
N ARG A 63 8.21 1.84 -16.26
CA ARG A 63 8.93 0.65 -16.81
C ARG A 63 8.35 -0.69 -16.33
N GLN A 64 8.03 -0.82 -15.05
CA GLN A 64 7.46 -2.05 -14.50
C GLN A 64 6.04 -2.31 -15.04
N ASP A 65 5.20 -1.28 -15.04
CA ASP A 65 3.83 -1.38 -15.54
C ASP A 65 3.79 -1.71 -17.04
N LEU A 66 4.72 -1.15 -17.82
CA LEU A 66 4.87 -1.45 -19.25
C LEU A 66 5.22 -2.91 -19.52
N ILE A 67 6.13 -3.50 -18.71
CA ILE A 67 6.46 -4.93 -18.80
C ILE A 67 5.20 -5.78 -18.57
N PHE A 68 4.38 -5.43 -17.58
CA PHE A 68 3.15 -6.18 -17.31
C PHE A 68 2.07 -6.00 -18.38
N GLU A 69 1.91 -4.81 -18.96
CA GLU A 69 0.98 -4.62 -20.09
C GLU A 69 1.42 -5.35 -21.34
N ILE A 70 2.73 -5.46 -21.61
CA ILE A 70 3.27 -6.32 -22.67
C ILE A 70 2.87 -7.78 -22.43
N LEU A 71 3.16 -8.32 -21.24
CA LEU A 71 2.84 -9.71 -20.86
C LEU A 71 1.34 -9.99 -20.93
N LYS A 72 0.51 -9.08 -20.47
CA LYS A 72 -0.95 -9.17 -20.50
C LYS A 72 -1.49 -9.23 -21.93
N THR A 73 -0.97 -8.38 -22.82
CA THR A 73 -1.39 -8.35 -24.21
C THR A 73 -0.96 -9.61 -24.96
N GLN A 74 0.27 -10.09 -24.75
CA GLN A 74 0.75 -11.37 -25.29
C GLN A 74 -0.09 -12.56 -24.80
N THR A 75 -0.42 -12.57 -23.49
CA THR A 75 -1.21 -13.65 -22.90
C THR A 75 -2.63 -13.70 -23.46
N LYS A 76 -3.25 -12.54 -23.71
CA LYS A 76 -4.55 -12.46 -24.40
C LYS A 76 -4.49 -13.06 -25.83
N GLN A 77 -3.43 -12.77 -26.58
CA GLN A 77 -3.23 -13.30 -27.91
C GLN A 77 -3.05 -14.82 -27.91
N GLY A 78 -2.45 -15.37 -26.84
CA GLY A 78 -2.30 -16.81 -26.63
C GLY A 78 -3.56 -17.54 -26.12
N GLY A 79 -4.67 -16.83 -25.86
CA GLY A 79 -5.91 -17.42 -25.36
C GLY A 79 -5.89 -17.73 -23.86
N PHE A 80 -4.96 -17.14 -23.08
CA PHE A 80 -4.90 -17.17 -21.62
C PHE A 80 -5.25 -15.81 -21.04
N ILE A 81 -5.53 -15.78 -19.73
CA ILE A 81 -5.77 -14.55 -18.97
C ILE A 81 -4.56 -14.36 -18.05
N LEU A 82 -3.88 -13.22 -18.15
CA LEU A 82 -2.89 -12.82 -17.18
C LEU A 82 -3.60 -12.15 -16.01
N PHE A 83 -3.37 -12.65 -14.81
CA PHE A 83 -3.96 -12.16 -13.59
C PHE A 83 -2.86 -11.74 -12.61
N THR A 84 -3.04 -10.60 -11.96
CA THR A 84 -2.18 -10.12 -10.87
C THR A 84 -3.02 -9.92 -9.62
N GLY A 85 -2.59 -10.53 -8.52
CA GLY A 85 -3.30 -10.41 -7.25
C GLY A 85 -2.38 -10.61 -6.06
N ILE A 86 -2.88 -10.29 -4.87
CA ILE A 86 -2.19 -10.47 -3.61
C ILE A 86 -2.59 -11.81 -3.01
N LEU A 87 -1.60 -12.64 -2.67
CA LEU A 87 -1.83 -13.97 -2.13
C LEU A 87 -2.32 -13.90 -0.67
N GLU A 88 -3.50 -14.43 -0.45
CA GLU A 88 -4.03 -14.78 0.85
C GLU A 88 -4.04 -16.31 0.99
N ILE A 89 -3.51 -16.86 2.08
CA ILE A 89 -3.44 -18.32 2.32
C ILE A 89 -4.42 -18.67 3.42
N THR A 90 -5.26 -19.67 3.16
CA THR A 90 -6.23 -20.20 4.12
C THR A 90 -5.58 -21.13 5.14
N ASN A 91 -6.29 -21.43 6.22
CA ASN A 91 -5.83 -22.38 7.24
C ASN A 91 -5.66 -23.80 6.68
N GLU A 92 -6.33 -24.16 5.60
CA GLU A 92 -6.20 -25.46 4.92
C GLU A 92 -4.96 -25.53 4.01
N GLY A 93 -4.24 -24.39 3.84
CA GLY A 93 -2.97 -24.31 3.13
C GLY A 93 -3.06 -24.10 1.62
N TYR A 94 -4.25 -23.94 1.06
CA TYR A 94 -4.43 -23.36 -0.28
C TYR A 94 -4.61 -21.84 -0.19
N GLY A 95 -4.62 -21.14 -1.31
CA GLY A 95 -4.73 -19.69 -1.30
C GLY A 95 -5.61 -19.13 -2.40
N PHE A 96 -5.84 -17.82 -2.31
CA PHE A 96 -6.48 -17.01 -3.34
C PHE A 96 -5.64 -15.79 -3.67
N LEU A 97 -5.56 -15.45 -4.94
CA LEU A 97 -5.06 -14.16 -5.37
C LEU A 97 -6.20 -13.16 -5.31
N ARG A 98 -6.11 -12.23 -4.38
CA ARG A 98 -7.11 -11.17 -4.20
C ARG A 98 -6.82 -10.02 -5.15
N ALA A 99 -7.83 -9.60 -5.87
CA ALA A 99 -7.70 -8.46 -6.76
C ALA A 99 -7.64 -7.14 -5.97
N VAL A 100 -6.72 -6.26 -6.35
CA VAL A 100 -6.54 -4.96 -5.66
C VAL A 100 -7.73 -4.03 -5.93
N ASP A 101 -8.28 -4.07 -7.15
CA ASP A 101 -9.47 -3.31 -7.57
C ASP A 101 -10.74 -3.71 -6.82
N ALA A 102 -10.82 -4.96 -6.34
CA ALA A 102 -11.88 -5.46 -5.45
C ALA A 102 -11.61 -5.13 -3.96
N ASN A 103 -10.65 -4.28 -3.66
CA ASN A 103 -10.26 -3.89 -2.30
C ASN A 103 -9.98 -5.09 -1.39
N LEU A 104 -9.35 -6.13 -1.95
CA LEU A 104 -9.00 -7.39 -1.27
C LEU A 104 -10.19 -8.18 -0.72
N SER A 105 -11.42 -7.81 -1.05
CA SER A 105 -12.61 -8.54 -0.65
C SER A 105 -12.75 -9.83 -1.46
N ASP A 106 -13.47 -10.80 -0.89
CA ASP A 106 -13.79 -12.05 -1.58
C ASP A 106 -14.61 -11.76 -2.85
N SER A 107 -14.09 -12.18 -3.98
CA SER A 107 -14.71 -11.93 -5.29
C SER A 107 -14.72 -13.20 -6.14
N SER A 108 -15.71 -13.32 -7.03
CA SER A 108 -15.70 -14.34 -8.09
C SER A 108 -14.53 -14.18 -9.05
N ASN A 109 -13.90 -12.99 -9.08
CA ASN A 109 -12.75 -12.69 -9.90
C ASN A 109 -11.42 -13.15 -9.26
N ASP A 110 -11.44 -13.68 -8.04
CA ASP A 110 -10.24 -14.20 -7.39
C ASP A 110 -9.71 -15.45 -8.09
N ALA A 111 -8.39 -15.68 -8.02
CA ALA A 111 -7.79 -16.87 -8.59
C ALA A 111 -7.30 -17.83 -7.50
N TYR A 112 -7.76 -19.06 -7.57
CA TYR A 112 -7.35 -20.14 -6.66
C TYR A 112 -5.90 -20.54 -6.90
N VAL A 113 -5.14 -20.70 -5.81
CA VAL A 113 -3.74 -21.15 -5.78
C VAL A 113 -3.67 -22.45 -4.97
N SER A 114 -3.19 -23.51 -5.59
CA SER A 114 -3.10 -24.80 -4.94
C SER A 114 -2.00 -24.87 -3.86
N ASN A 115 -2.18 -25.69 -2.84
CA ASN A 115 -1.18 -25.96 -1.81
C ASN A 115 0.17 -26.43 -2.42
N SER A 116 0.12 -27.23 -3.48
CA SER A 116 1.31 -27.70 -4.19
C SER A 116 2.11 -26.54 -4.83
N GLN A 117 1.45 -25.56 -5.40
CA GLN A 117 2.12 -24.36 -5.96
C GLN A 117 2.72 -23.50 -4.83
N ILE A 118 1.97 -23.27 -3.74
CA ILE A 118 2.45 -22.52 -2.57
C ILE A 118 3.74 -23.13 -2.03
N ARG A 119 3.76 -24.44 -1.82
CA ARG A 119 4.96 -25.14 -1.30
C ARG A 119 6.11 -25.17 -2.32
N LYS A 120 5.81 -25.51 -3.58
CA LYS A 120 6.84 -25.64 -4.63
C LYS A 120 7.60 -24.34 -4.87
N PHE A 121 6.91 -23.21 -4.80
CA PHE A 121 7.47 -21.89 -5.09
C PHE A 121 7.76 -21.05 -3.85
N ALA A 122 7.61 -21.62 -2.65
CA ALA A 122 7.81 -20.96 -1.36
C ALA A 122 7.05 -19.63 -1.26
N LEU A 123 5.79 -19.64 -1.73
CA LEU A 123 4.92 -18.46 -1.71
C LEU A 123 4.49 -18.14 -0.27
N ARG A 124 4.33 -16.87 0.01
CA ARG A 124 3.95 -16.37 1.34
C ARG A 124 2.76 -15.42 1.25
N VAL A 125 2.02 -15.31 2.34
CA VAL A 125 0.93 -14.31 2.44
C VAL A 125 1.47 -12.92 2.11
N GLY A 126 0.71 -12.17 1.33
CA GLY A 126 1.08 -10.82 0.89
C GLY A 126 1.93 -10.80 -0.40
N ASP A 127 2.37 -11.95 -0.94
CA ASP A 127 3.04 -11.97 -2.23
C ASP A 127 2.13 -11.46 -3.33
N ILE A 128 2.65 -10.56 -4.15
CA ILE A 128 2.01 -10.12 -5.39
C ILE A 128 2.38 -11.13 -6.48
N ILE A 129 1.41 -11.91 -6.91
CA ILE A 129 1.63 -12.96 -7.91
C ILE A 129 1.01 -12.54 -9.22
N THR A 130 1.82 -12.54 -10.27
CA THR A 130 1.36 -12.42 -11.65
C THR A 130 1.49 -13.76 -12.33
N GLY A 131 0.43 -14.22 -12.95
CA GLY A 131 0.42 -15.52 -13.59
C GLY A 131 -0.73 -15.74 -14.56
N GLN A 132 -0.65 -16.83 -15.30
CA GLN A 132 -1.69 -17.25 -16.22
C GLN A 132 -2.78 -18.00 -15.44
N VAL A 133 -4.01 -17.55 -15.62
CA VAL A 133 -5.19 -18.22 -15.04
C VAL A 133 -6.09 -18.77 -16.15
N ARG A 134 -6.86 -19.78 -15.81
CA ARG A 134 -7.96 -20.27 -16.62
C ARG A 134 -9.31 -19.89 -15.99
N GLU A 135 -10.30 -19.79 -16.82
CA GLU A 135 -11.68 -19.60 -16.40
C GLU A 135 -12.17 -20.77 -15.54
N PRO A 136 -13.14 -20.51 -14.63
CA PRO A 136 -13.81 -21.54 -13.85
C PRO A 136 -14.45 -22.59 -14.78
N LYS A 137 -14.31 -23.86 -14.43
CA LYS A 137 -15.06 -24.97 -15.08
C LYS A 137 -16.45 -25.08 -14.44
N ASP A 138 -17.29 -25.92 -15.06
CA ASP A 138 -18.59 -26.27 -14.47
C ASP A 138 -18.40 -26.71 -13.01
N GLN A 139 -19.14 -26.05 -12.08
CA GLN A 139 -19.08 -26.21 -10.62
C GLN A 139 -17.89 -25.53 -9.90
N GLU A 140 -16.95 -24.91 -10.58
CA GLU A 140 -15.92 -24.09 -9.96
C GLU A 140 -16.41 -22.63 -9.83
N LYS A 141 -16.09 -21.95 -8.73
CA LYS A 141 -16.49 -20.56 -8.48
C LYS A 141 -15.40 -19.55 -8.89
N TYR A 142 -14.13 -19.96 -8.85
CA TYR A 142 -12.97 -19.09 -8.98
C TYR A 142 -12.12 -19.44 -10.18
N TYR A 143 -11.39 -18.46 -10.71
CA TYR A 143 -10.31 -18.73 -11.65
C TYR A 143 -9.30 -19.68 -11.02
N ALA A 144 -8.51 -20.39 -11.84
CA ALA A 144 -7.46 -21.27 -11.32
C ALA A 144 -6.10 -20.84 -11.90
N LEU A 145 -5.13 -20.62 -11.00
CA LEU A 145 -3.76 -20.28 -11.38
C LEU A 145 -3.08 -21.50 -12.01
N LEU A 146 -2.67 -21.36 -13.29
CA LEU A 146 -1.98 -22.41 -14.04
C LEU A 146 -0.46 -22.28 -13.96
N LYS A 147 0.05 -21.07 -14.23
CA LYS A 147 1.48 -20.79 -14.31
C LYS A 147 1.78 -19.45 -13.63
N ILE A 148 2.83 -19.41 -12.81
CA ILE A 148 3.34 -18.19 -12.21
C ILE A 148 4.40 -17.62 -13.14
N GLU A 149 4.24 -16.34 -13.50
CA GLU A 149 5.20 -15.62 -14.34
C GLU A 149 6.11 -14.74 -13.45
N ALA A 150 5.57 -14.10 -12.42
CA ALA A 150 6.33 -13.27 -11.50
C ALA A 150 5.79 -13.34 -10.08
N VAL A 151 6.67 -13.11 -9.10
CA VAL A 151 6.34 -12.91 -7.68
C VAL A 151 6.97 -11.59 -7.24
N ASN A 152 6.17 -10.68 -6.70
CA ASN A 152 6.59 -9.35 -6.26
C ASN A 152 7.37 -8.58 -7.36
N TYR A 153 6.89 -8.68 -8.59
CA TYR A 153 7.51 -8.07 -9.80
C TYR A 153 8.90 -8.61 -10.14
N MET A 154 9.29 -9.77 -9.61
CA MET A 154 10.57 -10.43 -9.89
C MET A 154 10.38 -11.83 -10.48
N PRO A 155 11.38 -12.34 -11.22
CA PRO A 155 11.40 -13.72 -11.66
C PRO A 155 11.26 -14.69 -10.49
N LEU A 156 10.67 -15.84 -10.75
CA LEU A 156 10.39 -16.85 -9.74
C LEU A 156 11.63 -17.40 -9.03
N ALA A 157 12.77 -17.43 -9.72
CA ALA A 157 14.04 -17.89 -9.14
C ALA A 157 14.50 -16.95 -8.03
N ASP A 158 14.52 -15.64 -8.30
CA ASP A 158 14.99 -14.61 -7.37
C ASP A 158 14.04 -14.50 -6.15
N ALA A 159 12.74 -14.69 -6.38
CA ALA A 159 11.74 -14.63 -5.33
C ALA A 159 11.89 -15.72 -4.25
N LYS A 160 12.51 -16.85 -4.58
CA LYS A 160 12.75 -17.95 -3.62
C LYS A 160 13.86 -17.64 -2.62
N GLU A 161 14.89 -16.92 -3.04
CA GLU A 161 16.10 -16.66 -2.24
C GLU A 161 15.97 -15.42 -1.35
N ARG A 162 14.83 -14.73 -1.41
CA ARG A 162 14.59 -13.52 -0.62
C ARG A 162 14.66 -13.79 0.89
N PRO A 163 15.29 -12.89 1.67
CA PRO A 163 15.33 -13.00 3.13
C PRO A 163 13.92 -12.85 3.73
N LEU A 164 13.74 -13.35 4.94
CA LEU A 164 12.53 -13.09 5.72
C LEU A 164 12.61 -11.69 6.33
N PHE A 165 11.51 -10.95 6.29
CA PHE A 165 11.43 -9.61 6.87
C PHE A 165 11.90 -9.54 8.33
N ASP A 166 11.51 -10.54 9.13
CA ASP A 166 11.87 -10.60 10.55
C ASP A 166 13.36 -10.83 10.81
N ASN A 167 14.11 -11.33 9.81
CA ASN A 167 15.55 -11.56 9.88
C ASN A 167 16.38 -10.36 9.40
N LEU A 168 15.71 -9.31 8.86
CA LEU A 168 16.38 -8.10 8.39
C LEU A 168 16.81 -7.21 9.56
N THR A 169 18.03 -6.69 9.52
CA THR A 169 18.60 -5.83 10.58
C THR A 169 17.93 -4.46 10.58
N PRO A 170 17.22 -4.08 11.67
CA PRO A 170 16.54 -2.78 11.73
C PRO A 170 17.52 -1.65 12.10
N LEU A 171 17.39 -0.52 11.40
CA LEU A 171 18.14 0.72 11.66
C LEU A 171 17.18 1.86 12.03
N PHE A 172 17.74 2.92 12.60
CA PHE A 172 17.03 4.20 12.70
C PHE A 172 16.85 4.83 11.32
N PRO A 173 15.78 5.62 11.11
CA PRO A 173 15.66 6.45 9.91
C PRO A 173 16.84 7.41 9.77
N THR A 174 17.50 7.36 8.61
CA THR A 174 18.64 8.25 8.28
C THR A 174 18.42 9.02 7.00
N GLU A 175 17.47 8.60 6.18
CA GLU A 175 17.07 9.26 4.94
C GLU A 175 15.72 9.93 5.12
N LYS A 176 15.70 11.27 4.98
CA LYS A 176 14.49 12.08 5.15
C LYS A 176 13.57 11.94 3.94
N LEU A 177 12.28 11.80 4.19
CA LEU A 177 11.23 11.98 3.20
C LEU A 177 10.91 13.47 3.09
N ASN A 178 11.24 14.09 1.97
CA ASN A 178 10.95 15.50 1.72
C ASN A 178 9.46 15.63 1.33
N LEU A 179 8.71 16.39 2.11
CA LEU A 179 7.27 16.55 1.95
C LEU A 179 6.89 17.89 1.31
N GLU A 180 7.80 18.86 1.34
CA GLU A 180 7.60 20.14 0.70
C GLU A 180 7.55 19.99 -0.83
N TYR A 181 6.42 20.43 -1.45
CA TYR A 181 6.23 20.27 -2.88
C TYR A 181 5.57 21.50 -3.57
N ASP A 182 5.04 22.41 -2.78
CA ASP A 182 4.35 23.63 -3.24
C ASP A 182 4.52 24.71 -2.17
N PRO A 183 4.95 25.95 -2.53
CA PRO A 183 5.12 27.06 -1.60
C PRO A 183 3.90 27.41 -0.76
N MET A 184 2.70 27.21 -1.32
CA MET A 184 1.43 27.53 -0.67
C MET A 184 0.91 26.41 0.23
N LYS A 185 1.49 25.20 0.11
CA LYS A 185 1.12 24.00 0.88
C LYS A 185 1.98 23.89 2.13
N LEU A 186 1.51 24.53 3.20
CA LEU A 186 2.28 24.67 4.44
C LEU A 186 2.50 23.34 5.18
N THR A 187 1.65 22.33 4.99
CA THR A 187 1.75 21.04 5.68
C THR A 187 3.13 20.40 5.51
N GLY A 188 3.58 20.17 4.27
CA GLY A 188 4.87 19.58 3.98
C GLY A 188 6.02 20.42 4.53
N ARG A 189 5.92 21.75 4.39
CA ARG A 189 6.93 22.70 4.89
C ARG A 189 7.09 22.63 6.40
N VAL A 190 5.98 22.64 7.14
CA VAL A 190 5.98 22.55 8.61
C VAL A 190 6.55 21.21 9.08
N LEU A 191 6.12 20.11 8.47
CA LEU A 191 6.58 18.78 8.85
C LEU A 191 8.08 18.61 8.57
N ASP A 192 8.55 19.07 7.41
CA ASP A 192 9.96 19.00 7.04
C ASP A 192 10.88 19.74 8.02
N LEU A 193 10.40 20.79 8.66
CA LEU A 193 11.18 21.54 9.65
C LEU A 193 11.02 20.95 11.07
N PHE A 194 9.77 20.77 11.52
CA PHE A 194 9.50 20.53 12.94
C PHE A 194 9.25 19.07 13.30
N THR A 195 8.86 18.24 12.33
CA THR A 195 8.58 16.82 12.56
C THR A 195 9.04 16.01 11.35
N PRO A 196 10.35 16.03 11.03
CA PRO A 196 10.86 15.36 9.85
C PRO A 196 10.53 13.87 9.92
N ILE A 197 10.06 13.34 8.78
CA ILE A 197 9.76 11.93 8.62
C ILE A 197 10.86 11.29 7.80
N GLY A 198 11.43 10.20 8.29
CA GLY A 198 12.44 9.43 7.58
C GLY A 198 11.93 8.10 7.08
N LYS A 199 12.61 7.51 6.09
CA LYS A 199 12.38 6.15 5.63
C LYS A 199 12.54 5.17 6.79
N GLY A 200 11.50 4.40 7.11
CA GLY A 200 11.46 3.52 8.30
C GLY A 200 10.85 4.16 9.55
N GLN A 201 10.26 5.36 9.45
CA GLN A 201 9.64 6.06 10.58
C GLN A 201 8.39 5.34 11.09
N ARG A 202 8.20 5.34 12.42
CA ARG A 202 6.94 5.00 13.10
C ARG A 202 6.31 6.29 13.62
N GLY A 203 5.47 6.93 12.81
CA GLY A 203 4.86 8.22 13.14
C GLY A 203 3.41 8.09 13.59
N LEU A 204 3.03 8.85 14.60
CA LEU A 204 1.64 9.03 15.02
C LEU A 204 1.17 10.43 14.66
N ILE A 205 0.02 10.52 13.99
CA ILE A 205 -0.76 11.74 13.85
C ILE A 205 -1.81 11.73 14.95
N VAL A 206 -1.55 12.48 16.01
CA VAL A 206 -2.44 12.59 17.17
C VAL A 206 -3.52 13.60 16.85
N ALA A 207 -4.75 13.14 16.68
CA ALA A 207 -5.82 13.95 16.10
C ALA A 207 -7.09 13.94 16.96
N PRO A 208 -7.49 15.07 17.57
CA PRO A 208 -8.82 15.24 18.09
C PRO A 208 -9.85 15.33 16.94
N PRO A 209 -11.14 15.07 17.20
CA PRO A 209 -12.17 15.18 16.17
C PRO A 209 -12.20 16.58 15.52
N ARG A 210 -12.39 16.63 14.20
CA ARG A 210 -12.49 17.87 13.40
C ARG A 210 -11.21 18.73 13.35
N SER A 211 -10.04 18.15 13.57
CA SER A 211 -8.76 18.86 13.53
C SER A 211 -8.11 18.96 12.13
N GLY A 212 -8.74 18.44 11.09
CA GLY A 212 -8.18 18.44 9.73
C GLY A 212 -7.31 17.23 9.41
N LYS A 213 -7.47 16.12 10.14
CA LYS A 213 -6.73 14.85 9.97
C LYS A 213 -6.69 14.37 8.52
N THR A 214 -7.85 14.24 7.88
CA THR A 214 -7.97 13.69 6.51
C THR A 214 -7.23 14.56 5.49
N GLU A 215 -7.30 15.88 5.62
CA GLU A 215 -6.62 16.81 4.74
C GLU A 215 -5.09 16.73 4.92
N LEU A 216 -4.62 16.62 6.17
CA LEU A 216 -3.21 16.38 6.47
C LEU A 216 -2.71 15.10 5.79
N MET A 217 -3.46 14.02 5.85
CA MET A 217 -3.12 12.74 5.22
C MET A 217 -3.00 12.85 3.70
N LYS A 218 -3.91 13.59 3.05
CA LYS A 218 -3.85 13.85 1.61
C LYS A 218 -2.62 14.66 1.23
N GLU A 219 -2.31 15.72 1.97
CA GLU A 219 -1.13 16.54 1.75
C GLU A 219 0.17 15.73 1.90
N LEU A 220 0.25 14.84 2.92
CA LEU A 220 1.34 13.89 3.07
C LEU A 220 1.47 12.97 1.85
N ALA A 221 0.36 12.38 1.43
CA ALA A 221 0.34 11.49 0.28
C ALA A 221 0.79 12.20 -1.01
N HIS A 222 0.37 13.45 -1.23
CA HIS A 222 0.80 14.26 -2.37
C HIS A 222 2.30 14.57 -2.33
N GLY A 223 2.82 15.00 -1.17
CA GLY A 223 4.25 15.27 -0.98
C GLY A 223 5.10 14.05 -1.28
N ILE A 224 4.72 12.89 -0.73
CA ILE A 224 5.39 11.61 -0.96
C ILE A 224 5.34 11.23 -2.44
N ALA A 225 4.16 11.23 -3.06
CA ALA A 225 4.00 10.82 -4.45
C ALA A 225 4.77 11.73 -5.44
N LYS A 226 4.92 13.01 -5.12
CA LYS A 226 5.63 13.97 -5.97
C LYS A 226 7.14 13.88 -5.82
N ASN A 227 7.63 13.79 -4.58
CA ASN A 227 9.06 13.88 -4.28
C ASN A 227 9.75 12.51 -4.22
N HIS A 228 8.98 11.43 -3.96
CA HIS A 228 9.49 10.06 -3.81
C HIS A 228 8.71 9.07 -4.72
N PRO A 229 8.76 9.25 -6.05
CA PRO A 229 8.04 8.40 -6.99
C PRO A 229 8.56 6.95 -6.99
N GLU A 230 9.77 6.71 -6.46
CA GLU A 230 10.37 5.38 -6.28
C GLU A 230 9.71 4.59 -5.15
N ALA A 231 9.16 5.27 -4.14
CA ALA A 231 8.55 4.65 -2.98
C ALA A 231 7.14 4.08 -3.31
N GLN A 232 6.82 2.96 -2.69
CA GLN A 232 5.49 2.35 -2.79
C GLN A 232 4.57 2.95 -1.73
N LEU A 233 3.70 3.87 -2.14
CA LEU A 233 2.73 4.49 -1.25
C LEU A 233 1.46 3.65 -1.16
N MET A 234 1.08 3.27 0.05
CA MET A 234 -0.15 2.58 0.40
C MET A 234 -0.93 3.41 1.41
N VAL A 235 -2.22 3.57 1.19
CA VAL A 235 -3.15 4.16 2.16
C VAL A 235 -4.08 3.06 2.65
N LEU A 236 -4.18 2.89 3.96
CA LEU A 236 -5.07 1.92 4.59
C LEU A 236 -6.11 2.65 5.44
N LEU A 237 -7.37 2.56 5.02
CA LEU A 237 -8.51 3.18 5.70
C LEU A 237 -9.32 2.09 6.42
N VAL A 238 -9.39 2.18 7.74
CA VAL A 238 -10.05 1.17 8.59
C VAL A 238 -11.22 1.80 9.32
N ASP A 239 -12.42 1.24 9.11
CA ASP A 239 -13.66 1.70 9.74
C ASP A 239 -13.97 3.18 9.41
N GLU A 240 -13.56 3.63 8.19
CA GLU A 240 -13.84 4.97 7.67
C GLU A 240 -15.08 4.96 6.77
N ARG A 241 -15.56 6.16 6.42
CA ARG A 241 -16.77 6.33 5.63
C ARG A 241 -16.52 6.07 4.14
N PRO A 242 -17.47 5.47 3.39
CA PRO A 242 -17.31 5.23 1.95
C PRO A 242 -16.99 6.49 1.13
N GLU A 243 -17.57 7.64 1.50
CA GLU A 243 -17.27 8.93 0.83
C GLU A 243 -15.83 9.39 1.05
N GLU A 244 -15.25 9.17 2.25
CA GLU A 244 -13.84 9.49 2.55
C GLU A 244 -12.89 8.54 1.80
N VAL A 245 -13.28 7.28 1.64
CA VAL A 245 -12.54 6.30 0.83
C VAL A 245 -12.49 6.74 -0.63
N THR A 246 -13.64 7.08 -1.21
CA THR A 246 -13.72 7.53 -2.60
C THR A 246 -12.91 8.80 -2.86
N ASP A 247 -12.95 9.73 -1.92
CA ASP A 247 -12.20 10.98 -2.00
C ASP A 247 -10.69 10.72 -1.95
N MET A 248 -10.24 9.84 -1.04
CA MET A 248 -8.84 9.44 -0.95
C MET A 248 -8.36 8.74 -2.24
N GLN A 249 -9.15 7.81 -2.78
CA GLN A 249 -8.84 7.11 -4.04
C GLN A 249 -8.69 8.05 -5.24
N ARG A 250 -9.47 9.14 -5.27
CA ARG A 250 -9.41 10.14 -6.37
C ARG A 250 -8.24 11.10 -6.22
N CYS A 251 -7.84 11.38 -4.98
CA CYS A 251 -6.81 12.39 -4.69
C CYS A 251 -5.39 11.81 -4.65
N VAL A 252 -5.22 10.55 -4.21
CA VAL A 252 -3.90 9.99 -3.91
C VAL A 252 -3.36 9.19 -5.09
N LYS A 253 -2.12 9.46 -5.47
CA LYS A 253 -1.36 8.63 -6.42
C LYS A 253 -0.63 7.51 -5.65
N GLY A 254 -1.37 6.47 -5.29
CA GLY A 254 -0.89 5.33 -4.54
C GLY A 254 -1.96 4.26 -4.47
N GLU A 255 -1.68 3.12 -3.86
CA GLU A 255 -2.68 2.08 -3.64
C GLU A 255 -3.51 2.43 -2.41
N VAL A 256 -4.83 2.45 -2.56
CA VAL A 256 -5.76 2.72 -1.45
C VAL A 256 -6.52 1.44 -1.13
N PHE A 257 -6.31 0.94 0.08
CA PHE A 257 -7.04 -0.19 0.66
C PHE A 257 -8.00 0.33 1.72
N SER A 258 -9.18 -0.24 1.78
CA SER A 258 -10.18 0.19 2.76
C SER A 258 -11.02 -0.96 3.28
N SER A 259 -11.50 -0.77 4.50
CA SER A 259 -12.57 -1.57 5.08
C SER A 259 -13.48 -0.59 5.81
N THR A 260 -14.62 -0.29 5.17
CA THR A 260 -15.57 0.75 5.59
C THR A 260 -16.37 0.33 6.83
N PHE A 261 -16.96 1.29 7.54
CA PHE A 261 -17.62 1.08 8.84
C PHE A 261 -18.82 0.11 8.79
N ASP A 262 -19.38 -0.13 7.61
CA ASP A 262 -20.49 -1.07 7.37
C ASP A 262 -20.05 -2.53 7.33
N LEU A 263 -18.71 -2.78 7.28
CA LEU A 263 -18.15 -4.12 7.26
C LEU A 263 -17.86 -4.65 8.67
N PRO A 264 -17.88 -5.97 8.88
CA PRO A 264 -17.53 -6.58 10.17
C PRO A 264 -16.09 -6.32 10.60
N ALA A 265 -15.84 -6.25 11.91
CA ALA A 265 -14.50 -6.07 12.48
C ALA A 265 -13.46 -7.09 11.98
N LEU A 266 -13.87 -8.32 11.68
CA LEU A 266 -13.00 -9.34 11.11
C LEU A 266 -12.45 -8.92 9.74
N ASN A 267 -13.23 -8.22 8.93
CA ASN A 267 -12.77 -7.71 7.64
C ASN A 267 -11.73 -6.59 7.80
N HIS A 268 -11.92 -5.70 8.80
CA HIS A 268 -10.92 -4.67 9.12
C HIS A 268 -9.56 -5.28 9.44
N VAL A 269 -9.57 -6.32 10.29
CA VAL A 269 -8.36 -7.06 10.68
C VAL A 269 -7.73 -7.76 9.47
N ARG A 270 -8.52 -8.48 8.68
CA ARG A 270 -8.06 -9.24 7.51
C ARG A 270 -7.38 -8.33 6.47
N VAL A 271 -8.02 -7.22 6.11
CA VAL A 271 -7.45 -6.26 5.14
C VAL A 271 -6.15 -5.68 5.69
N ALA A 272 -6.10 -5.28 6.95
CA ALA A 272 -4.89 -4.75 7.56
C ALA A 272 -3.75 -5.79 7.60
N GLU A 273 -4.03 -7.03 7.98
CA GLU A 273 -3.04 -8.12 7.97
C GLU A 273 -2.50 -8.38 6.55
N LEU A 274 -3.34 -8.35 5.53
CA LEU A 274 -2.91 -8.58 4.16
C LEU A 274 -2.06 -7.41 3.61
N VAL A 275 -2.43 -6.17 3.94
CA VAL A 275 -1.67 -4.97 3.55
C VAL A 275 -0.28 -4.96 4.19
N ILE A 276 -0.16 -5.25 5.49
CA ILE A 276 1.15 -5.27 6.15
C ILE A 276 2.03 -6.41 5.64
N GLU A 277 1.47 -7.58 5.35
CA GLU A 277 2.24 -8.68 4.77
C GLU A 277 2.70 -8.35 3.34
N LYS A 278 1.85 -7.73 2.52
CA LYS A 278 2.26 -7.19 1.21
C LYS A 278 3.42 -6.21 1.35
N ALA A 279 3.32 -5.25 2.27
CA ALA A 279 4.37 -4.27 2.51
C ALA A 279 5.70 -4.94 2.88
N LYS A 280 5.68 -5.93 3.80
CA LYS A 280 6.86 -6.70 4.17
C LYS A 280 7.47 -7.44 2.97
N ARG A 281 6.65 -8.05 2.10
CA ARG A 281 7.15 -8.73 0.88
C ARG A 281 7.89 -7.78 -0.04
N LEU A 282 7.40 -6.55 -0.20
CA LEU A 282 8.06 -5.53 -1.02
C LEU A 282 9.38 -5.04 -0.38
N VAL A 283 9.41 -4.88 0.94
CA VAL A 283 10.65 -4.50 1.67
C VAL A 283 11.71 -5.60 1.57
N GLU A 284 11.34 -6.89 1.63
CA GLU A 284 12.24 -8.01 1.37
C GLU A 284 12.90 -7.97 -0.01
N MET A 285 12.26 -7.26 -0.96
CA MET A 285 12.77 -7.00 -2.31
C MET A 285 13.55 -5.67 -2.42
N GLY A 286 13.92 -5.07 -1.30
CA GLY A 286 14.68 -3.81 -1.26
C GLY A 286 13.86 -2.57 -1.64
N LYS A 287 12.51 -2.61 -1.56
CA LYS A 287 11.68 -1.44 -1.86
C LYS A 287 11.44 -0.60 -0.61
N ASP A 288 11.33 0.70 -0.83
CA ASP A 288 10.82 1.62 0.19
C ASP A 288 9.30 1.63 0.14
N VAL A 289 8.67 1.27 1.26
CA VAL A 289 7.21 1.19 1.39
C VAL A 289 6.74 2.15 2.46
N ILE A 290 5.70 2.92 2.14
CA ILE A 290 5.10 3.89 3.06
C ILE A 290 3.63 3.54 3.22
N ILE A 291 3.19 3.29 4.45
CA ILE A 291 1.80 3.06 4.79
C ILE A 291 1.27 4.29 5.55
N LEU A 292 0.24 4.93 5.00
CA LEU A 292 -0.57 5.91 5.70
C LEU A 292 -1.82 5.20 6.22
N LEU A 293 -1.93 5.06 7.55
CA LEU A 293 -3.03 4.33 8.20
C LEU A 293 -4.02 5.27 8.88
N ASP A 294 -5.27 5.23 8.49
CA ASP A 294 -6.38 5.92 9.15
C ASP A 294 -7.47 4.93 9.56
N SER A 295 -7.59 4.52 10.82
CA SER A 295 -6.80 4.90 11.97
C SER A 295 -6.32 3.68 12.77
N ILE A 296 -5.21 3.81 13.47
CA ILE A 296 -4.70 2.76 14.37
C ILE A 296 -5.66 2.52 15.53
N THR A 297 -6.36 3.58 15.99
CA THR A 297 -7.36 3.48 17.05
C THR A 297 -8.50 2.54 16.66
N ARG A 298 -9.04 2.71 15.44
CA ARG A 298 -10.12 1.86 14.93
C ARG A 298 -9.65 0.45 14.63
N LEU A 299 -8.43 0.30 14.10
CA LEU A 299 -7.83 -1.01 13.92
C LEU A 299 -7.68 -1.75 15.26
N ALA A 300 -7.21 -1.07 16.31
CA ALA A 300 -7.09 -1.65 17.64
C ALA A 300 -8.46 -2.03 18.24
N ARG A 301 -9.50 -1.24 18.02
CA ARG A 301 -10.89 -1.58 18.38
C ARG A 301 -11.38 -2.85 17.65
N ALA A 302 -11.11 -2.96 16.34
CA ALA A 302 -11.45 -4.14 15.58
C ALA A 302 -10.77 -5.40 16.13
N TYR A 303 -9.49 -5.31 16.46
CA TYR A 303 -8.78 -6.43 17.11
C TYR A 303 -9.36 -6.76 18.49
N ASN A 304 -9.76 -5.74 19.27
CA ASN A 304 -10.40 -5.98 20.57
C ASN A 304 -11.74 -6.73 20.44
N THR A 305 -12.46 -6.49 19.34
CA THR A 305 -13.74 -7.17 19.06
C THR A 305 -13.53 -8.63 18.63
N VAL A 306 -12.48 -8.92 17.82
CA VAL A 306 -12.28 -10.27 17.25
C VAL A 306 -11.37 -11.17 18.09
N THR A 307 -10.61 -10.60 19.01
CA THR A 307 -9.70 -11.37 19.87
C THR A 307 -10.50 -12.17 20.89
N PRO A 308 -10.28 -13.49 21.02
CA PRO A 308 -10.91 -14.26 22.10
C PRO A 308 -10.60 -13.67 23.48
N PRO A 309 -11.56 -13.56 24.40
CA PRO A 309 -11.37 -12.94 25.68
C PRO A 309 -10.30 -13.70 26.51
N SER A 310 -9.30 -12.97 26.99
CA SER A 310 -8.23 -13.53 27.82
C SER A 310 -8.64 -13.71 29.30
N GLY A 311 -9.79 -13.15 29.69
CA GLY A 311 -10.23 -13.01 31.08
C GLY A 311 -9.54 -11.89 31.85
N LYS A 312 -8.62 -11.15 31.24
CA LYS A 312 -7.93 -9.98 31.80
C LYS A 312 -8.25 -8.75 30.96
N VAL A 313 -9.02 -7.83 31.54
CA VAL A 313 -9.44 -6.60 30.87
C VAL A 313 -8.70 -5.42 31.50
N LEU A 314 -8.06 -4.62 30.63
CA LEU A 314 -7.42 -3.36 30.99
C LEU A 314 -8.48 -2.26 31.19
N THR A 315 -8.06 -1.13 31.74
CA THR A 315 -8.90 0.08 31.82
C THR A 315 -9.49 0.40 30.44
N GLY A 316 -10.73 0.87 30.38
CA GLY A 316 -11.40 1.20 29.12
C GLY A 316 -11.97 0.01 28.36
N GLY A 317 -11.96 -1.22 28.92
CA GLY A 317 -12.56 -2.39 28.27
C GLY A 317 -11.70 -3.03 27.19
N VAL A 318 -10.39 -2.82 27.22
CA VAL A 318 -9.44 -3.42 26.28
C VAL A 318 -8.97 -4.78 26.83
N ASP A 319 -9.12 -5.86 26.06
CA ASP A 319 -8.53 -7.15 26.43
C ASP A 319 -7.00 -7.08 26.41
N ALA A 320 -6.34 -7.71 27.39
CA ALA A 320 -4.88 -7.66 27.53
C ALA A 320 -4.13 -8.15 26.30
N ASN A 321 -4.70 -9.07 25.52
CA ASN A 321 -4.10 -9.62 24.31
C ASN A 321 -4.47 -8.85 23.02
N ALA A 322 -5.51 -8.01 23.08
CA ALA A 322 -6.05 -7.36 21.89
C ALA A 322 -5.06 -6.43 21.18
N LEU A 323 -4.22 -5.74 21.94
CA LEU A 323 -3.27 -4.76 21.38
C LEU A 323 -1.96 -5.38 20.87
N HIS A 324 -1.72 -6.67 21.09
CA HIS A 324 -0.47 -7.31 20.67
C HIS A 324 -0.27 -7.28 19.15
N LYS A 325 -1.29 -7.67 18.37
CA LYS A 325 -1.21 -7.68 16.91
C LYS A 325 -1.14 -6.27 16.31
N PRO A 326 -1.99 -5.28 16.70
CA PRO A 326 -1.84 -3.91 16.21
C PRO A 326 -0.49 -3.27 16.57
N LYS A 327 0.07 -3.57 17.76
CA LYS A 327 1.43 -3.13 18.11
C LYS A 327 2.50 -3.75 17.21
N ARG A 328 2.36 -5.03 16.86
CA ARG A 328 3.25 -5.69 15.89
C ARG A 328 3.11 -5.08 14.49
N PHE A 329 1.90 -4.74 14.07
CA PHE A 329 1.65 -4.01 12.83
C PHE A 329 2.45 -2.70 12.80
N PHE A 330 2.22 -1.82 13.77
CA PHE A 330 2.88 -0.52 13.84
C PHE A 330 4.39 -0.64 14.11
N GLY A 331 4.79 -1.58 14.95
CA GLY A 331 6.18 -1.89 15.28
C GLY A 331 6.98 -2.51 14.13
N ALA A 332 6.31 -2.95 13.04
CA ALA A 332 7.00 -3.45 11.85
C ALA A 332 7.77 -2.34 11.11
N ALA A 333 7.36 -1.07 11.27
CA ALA A 333 8.06 0.05 10.64
C ALA A 333 9.51 0.15 11.09
N ARG A 334 10.42 0.10 10.12
CA ARG A 334 11.88 0.16 10.32
C ARG A 334 12.60 0.50 9.02
N ASN A 335 13.75 1.12 9.14
CA ASN A 335 14.74 1.16 8.07
C ASN A 335 15.56 -0.12 8.11
N ILE A 336 16.02 -0.64 6.97
CA ILE A 336 16.71 -1.93 6.86
C ILE A 336 18.14 -1.71 6.38
N GLU A 337 19.09 -2.39 7.02
CA GLU A 337 20.48 -2.40 6.59
C GLU A 337 20.61 -3.08 5.21
N HIS A 338 21.23 -2.38 4.26
CA HIS A 338 21.42 -2.85 2.86
C HIS A 338 20.12 -3.20 2.11
N GLY A 339 18.98 -2.73 2.56
CA GLY A 339 17.67 -3.04 1.97
C GLY A 339 16.74 -1.83 1.92
N GLY A 340 15.49 -2.06 1.57
CA GLY A 340 14.44 -1.04 1.57
C GLY A 340 14.04 -0.58 2.98
N SER A 341 12.90 0.06 3.07
CA SER A 341 12.35 0.54 4.34
C SER A 341 10.84 0.32 4.44
N LEU A 342 10.34 0.19 5.65
CA LEU A 342 8.91 0.25 5.95
C LEU A 342 8.63 1.44 6.84
N THR A 343 7.94 2.44 6.30
CA THR A 343 7.48 3.63 7.04
C THR A 343 5.99 3.48 7.32
N ILE A 344 5.56 3.70 8.56
CA ILE A 344 4.14 3.68 8.91
C ILE A 344 3.80 4.98 9.64
N ILE A 345 2.89 5.77 9.05
CA ILE A 345 2.32 6.97 9.66
C ILE A 345 0.85 6.69 9.92
N ALA A 346 0.49 6.59 11.19
CA ALA A 346 -0.84 6.20 11.61
C ALA A 346 -1.54 7.31 12.37
N THR A 347 -2.83 7.52 12.11
CA THR A 347 -3.64 8.44 12.89
C THR A 347 -4.11 7.78 14.18
N ALA A 348 -3.94 8.47 15.29
CA ALA A 348 -4.44 8.10 16.62
C ALA A 348 -5.50 9.11 17.05
N LEU A 349 -6.69 8.62 17.35
CA LEU A 349 -7.82 9.46 17.77
C LEU A 349 -7.74 9.73 19.26
N ILE A 350 -7.82 11.00 19.64
CA ILE A 350 -7.88 11.46 21.03
C ILE A 350 -9.12 12.32 21.26
N ASP A 351 -9.46 12.64 22.51
CA ASP A 351 -10.60 13.50 22.89
C ASP A 351 -11.94 13.04 22.30
N THR A 352 -12.10 11.74 22.11
CA THR A 352 -13.35 11.14 21.61
C THR A 352 -14.40 10.92 22.71
N GLY A 353 -14.05 11.13 23.95
CA GLY A 353 -14.86 10.77 25.12
C GLY A 353 -14.84 9.27 25.46
N SER A 354 -14.05 8.47 24.75
CA SER A 354 -13.91 7.04 24.98
C SER A 354 -12.63 6.72 25.76
N ARG A 355 -12.79 6.14 26.95
CA ARG A 355 -11.64 5.64 27.74
C ARG A 355 -10.84 4.56 27.03
N MET A 356 -11.49 3.80 26.15
CA MET A 356 -10.80 2.81 25.32
C MET A 356 -9.77 3.49 24.40
N ASP A 357 -10.12 4.60 23.77
CA ASP A 357 -9.24 5.32 22.85
C ASP A 357 -8.06 5.95 23.59
N GLU A 358 -8.27 6.43 24.80
CA GLU A 358 -7.20 6.95 25.66
C GLU A 358 -6.17 5.85 25.97
N VAL A 359 -6.63 4.65 26.36
CA VAL A 359 -5.75 3.50 26.60
C VAL A 359 -5.01 3.08 25.34
N ILE A 360 -5.72 2.99 24.21
CA ILE A 360 -5.12 2.66 22.91
C ILE A 360 -4.03 3.70 22.58
N PHE A 361 -4.33 4.98 22.69
CA PHE A 361 -3.37 6.04 22.40
C PHE A 361 -2.10 5.92 23.25
N GLU A 362 -2.22 5.79 24.58
CA GLU A 362 -1.07 5.67 25.47
C GLU A 362 -0.21 4.43 25.15
N GLU A 363 -0.83 3.33 24.76
CA GLU A 363 -0.13 2.09 24.38
C GLU A 363 0.66 2.22 23.06
N PHE A 364 0.20 3.06 22.12
CA PHE A 364 0.90 3.33 20.85
C PHE A 364 1.91 4.46 20.94
N LYS A 365 1.68 5.46 21.79
CA LYS A 365 2.59 6.58 22.03
C LYS A 365 3.99 6.09 22.41
N GLY A 366 4.07 5.08 23.28
CA GLY A 366 5.34 4.44 23.65
C GLY A 366 6.04 3.69 22.51
N THR A 367 5.31 3.29 21.46
CA THR A 367 5.84 2.52 20.32
C THR A 367 6.34 3.43 19.19
N GLY A 368 5.75 4.60 19.03
CA GLY A 368 6.12 5.60 18.02
C GLY A 368 7.47 6.25 18.28
N ASN A 369 8.09 6.77 17.22
CA ASN A 369 9.31 7.58 17.29
C ASN A 369 9.15 8.94 16.59
N SER A 370 7.93 9.32 16.20
CA SER A 370 7.56 10.64 15.70
C SER A 370 6.09 10.90 16.05
N GLU A 371 5.78 12.11 16.49
CA GLU A 371 4.42 12.53 16.84
C GLU A 371 4.09 13.85 16.14
N ILE A 372 3.02 13.86 15.36
CA ILE A 372 2.42 15.04 14.73
C ILE A 372 1.13 15.32 15.48
N VAL A 373 1.12 16.35 16.30
CA VAL A 373 -0.02 16.68 17.15
C VAL A 373 -0.90 17.74 16.49
N LEU A 374 -2.13 17.39 16.19
CA LEU A 374 -3.14 18.32 15.73
C LEU A 374 -3.85 18.94 16.94
N ASP A 375 -4.18 20.22 16.85
CA ASP A 375 -4.81 20.97 17.93
C ASP A 375 -6.18 21.51 17.50
N ARG A 376 -7.21 21.18 18.31
CA ARG A 376 -8.58 21.60 18.04
C ARG A 376 -8.77 23.11 18.18
N ASN A 377 -8.09 23.76 19.15
CA ASN A 377 -8.22 25.22 19.33
C ASN A 377 -7.71 25.98 18.12
N ILE A 378 -6.68 25.44 17.44
CA ILE A 378 -6.13 26.00 16.19
C ILE A 378 -7.14 25.83 15.06
N SER A 379 -7.71 24.62 14.90
CA SER A 379 -8.66 24.32 13.84
C SER A 379 -10.00 25.05 14.02
N ASP A 380 -10.48 25.25 15.24
CA ASP A 380 -11.69 26.03 15.54
C ASP A 380 -11.52 27.49 15.12
N ARG A 381 -10.29 28.02 15.11
CA ARG A 381 -9.93 29.37 14.57
C ARG A 381 -9.64 29.36 13.06
N ARG A 382 -9.92 28.23 12.35
CA ARG A 382 -9.73 28.08 10.91
C ARG A 382 -8.30 28.31 10.42
N ILE A 383 -7.31 27.96 11.26
CA ILE A 383 -5.90 27.99 10.90
C ILE A 383 -5.50 26.56 10.49
N TYR A 384 -5.04 26.38 9.26
CA TYR A 384 -4.65 25.10 8.72
C TYR A 384 -3.28 25.16 8.02
N PRO A 385 -2.47 24.08 8.11
CA PRO A 385 -2.69 22.87 8.90
C PRO A 385 -2.71 23.19 10.42
N ALA A 386 -3.58 22.51 11.19
CA ALA A 386 -3.73 22.77 12.63
C ALA A 386 -2.68 21.98 13.44
N ILE A 387 -1.41 22.02 13.03
CA ILE A 387 -0.29 21.30 13.66
C ILE A 387 0.22 22.10 14.85
N ASN A 388 0.20 21.53 16.04
CA ASN A 388 0.86 22.10 17.20
C ASN A 388 2.36 21.81 17.11
N VAL A 389 3.14 22.77 16.63
CA VAL A 389 4.58 22.62 16.39
C VAL A 389 5.41 22.45 17.66
N LEU A 390 4.91 22.92 18.81
CA LEU A 390 5.60 22.81 20.10
C LEU A 390 5.42 21.41 20.71
N LYS A 391 4.27 20.78 20.48
CA LYS A 391 3.96 19.43 20.97
C LYS A 391 4.37 18.33 19.99
N SER A 392 4.66 18.69 18.74
CA SER A 392 5.09 17.77 17.69
C SER A 392 6.60 17.61 17.64
N GLY A 393 7.09 16.42 17.26
CA GLY A 393 8.53 16.18 17.14
C GLY A 393 8.89 14.77 16.70
N THR A 394 10.13 14.60 16.25
CA THR A 394 10.72 13.33 15.84
C THR A 394 11.89 12.99 16.73
N ARG A 395 11.94 11.77 17.24
CA ARG A 395 13.10 11.28 18.00
C ARG A 395 14.29 11.11 17.05
N LYS A 396 15.47 11.57 17.49
CA LYS A 396 16.70 11.55 16.69
C LYS A 396 16.57 12.33 15.37
N GLU A 397 15.91 13.49 15.41
CA GLU A 397 15.77 14.38 14.26
C GLU A 397 17.13 14.81 13.70
N GLU A 398 18.21 14.76 14.51
CA GLU A 398 19.58 15.04 14.11
C GLU A 398 20.12 14.05 13.05
N LEU A 399 19.49 12.88 12.87
CA LEU A 399 19.83 11.94 11.80
C LEU A 399 19.16 12.30 10.46
N LEU A 400 18.14 13.16 10.49
CA LEU A 400 17.30 13.52 9.34
C LEU A 400 17.53 14.96 8.86
N GLN A 401 18.16 15.80 9.67
CA GLN A 401 18.40 17.21 9.40
C GLN A 401 19.89 17.49 9.34
N LYS A 402 20.30 18.45 8.51
CA LYS A 402 21.67 18.91 8.50
C LYS A 402 21.97 19.70 9.78
N PRO A 403 23.20 19.62 10.34
CA PRO A 403 23.53 20.30 11.60
C PRO A 403 23.24 21.81 11.59
N ASP A 404 23.57 22.50 10.51
CA ASP A 404 23.34 23.95 10.38
C ASP A 404 21.84 24.29 10.31
N GLU A 405 21.04 23.49 9.59
CA GLU A 405 19.59 23.65 9.50
C GLU A 405 18.94 23.36 10.85
N LEU A 406 19.39 22.31 11.55
CA LEU A 406 18.87 21.91 12.85
C LEU A 406 19.06 22.99 13.92
N GLN A 407 20.22 23.64 13.96
CA GLN A 407 20.48 24.76 14.90
C GLN A 407 19.48 25.89 14.67
N LYS A 408 19.20 26.25 13.42
CA LYS A 408 18.22 27.28 13.08
C LYS A 408 16.80 26.88 13.46
N ILE A 409 16.43 25.63 13.22
CA ILE A 409 15.13 25.09 13.63
C ILE A 409 14.95 25.15 15.14
N TRP A 410 15.97 24.83 15.91
CA TRP A 410 15.94 24.94 17.37
C TRP A 410 15.82 26.38 17.83
N ALA A 411 16.50 27.33 17.16
CA ALA A 411 16.36 28.76 17.45
C ALA A 411 14.91 29.23 17.19
N ILE A 412 14.29 28.81 16.06
CA ILE A 412 12.88 29.11 15.79
C ILE A 412 11.98 28.51 16.87
N ARG A 413 12.17 27.23 17.24
CA ARG A 413 11.40 26.58 18.31
C ARG A 413 11.51 27.36 19.64
N SER A 414 12.71 27.78 19.99
CA SER A 414 12.92 28.55 21.22
C SER A 414 12.22 29.91 21.17
N ALA A 415 12.24 30.59 20.01
CA ALA A 415 11.57 31.87 19.85
C ALA A 415 10.02 31.74 19.97
N ILE A 416 9.42 30.72 19.33
CA ILE A 416 7.98 30.52 19.36
C ILE A 416 7.48 29.88 20.67
N ALA A 417 8.34 29.24 21.46
CA ALA A 417 7.99 28.59 22.71
C ALA A 417 7.49 29.57 23.80
N THR A 418 7.79 30.85 23.65
CA THR A 418 7.31 31.93 24.56
C THR A 418 5.94 32.46 24.15
N MET A 419 5.40 32.04 23.02
CA MET A 419 4.11 32.48 22.46
C MET A 419 3.00 31.49 22.79
N ASP A 420 1.74 31.93 22.72
CA ASP A 420 0.59 31.02 22.69
C ASP A 420 0.62 30.14 21.43
N ASP A 421 0.16 28.89 21.53
CA ASP A 421 0.18 27.88 20.42
C ASP A 421 -0.38 28.46 19.08
N VAL A 422 -1.44 29.30 19.17
CA VAL A 422 -2.08 29.92 18.01
C VAL A 422 -1.27 31.07 17.43
N GLU A 423 -0.67 31.90 18.29
CA GLU A 423 0.17 33.01 17.91
C GLU A 423 1.47 32.52 17.28
N ALA A 424 2.10 31.51 17.88
CA ALA A 424 3.28 30.83 17.34
C ALA A 424 3.05 30.34 15.91
N LEU A 425 1.91 29.70 15.68
CA LEU A 425 1.59 29.17 14.37
C LEU A 425 1.28 30.26 13.33
N LYS A 426 0.52 31.29 13.72
CA LYS A 426 0.27 32.46 12.85
C LYS A 426 1.57 33.16 12.45
N PHE A 427 2.45 33.37 13.40
CA PHE A 427 3.77 33.96 13.16
C PHE A 427 4.56 33.13 12.16
N LEU A 428 4.65 31.82 12.39
CA LEU A 428 5.37 30.90 11.52
C LEU A 428 4.79 30.91 10.09
N TYR A 429 3.48 30.79 9.95
CA TYR A 429 2.83 30.76 8.63
C TYR A 429 2.97 32.08 7.88
N ALA A 430 2.89 33.22 8.57
CA ALA A 430 3.13 34.53 7.96
C ALA A 430 4.56 34.68 7.40
N LYS A 431 5.55 34.03 8.03
CA LYS A 431 6.92 33.99 7.51
C LYS A 431 7.07 33.00 6.35
N MET A 432 6.47 31.80 6.48
CA MET A 432 6.51 30.78 5.43
C MET A 432 5.88 31.25 4.13
N LEU A 433 4.73 31.93 4.18
CA LEU A 433 4.03 32.47 2.99
C LEU A 433 4.81 33.55 2.23
N LYS A 434 5.82 34.16 2.87
CA LYS A 434 6.71 35.14 2.22
C LYS A 434 7.92 34.52 1.54
N THR A 435 8.06 33.20 1.64
CA THR A 435 9.21 32.44 1.12
C THR A 435 8.73 31.32 0.20
N LYS A 436 9.52 31.02 -0.83
CA LYS A 436 9.17 29.97 -1.81
C LYS A 436 9.40 28.55 -1.28
N ASP A 437 10.34 28.40 -0.35
CA ASP A 437 10.72 27.08 0.21
C ASP A 437 11.31 27.24 1.62
N ASN A 438 11.54 26.12 2.31
CA ASN A 438 12.12 26.09 3.64
C ASN A 438 13.60 26.54 3.66
N LYS A 439 14.31 26.33 2.57
CA LYS A 439 15.71 26.77 2.47
C LYS A 439 15.81 28.28 2.49
N GLU A 440 14.93 28.97 1.75
CA GLU A 440 14.84 30.44 1.78
C GLU A 440 14.41 30.94 3.15
N LEU A 441 13.40 30.29 3.78
CA LEU A 441 12.97 30.64 5.14
C LEU A 441 14.14 30.57 6.13
N LEU A 442 14.93 29.50 6.12
CA LEU A 442 16.09 29.34 6.99
C LEU A 442 17.25 30.28 6.65
N SER A 443 17.32 30.85 5.45
CA SER A 443 18.33 31.82 5.08
C SER A 443 18.05 33.23 5.63
N ILE A 444 16.75 33.64 5.60
CA ILE A 444 16.31 34.95 6.08
C ILE A 444 16.43 35.08 7.61
N LEU A 445 16.40 33.97 8.33
CA LEU A 445 16.51 33.96 9.79
C LEU A 445 17.96 34.11 10.29
N ASN A 446 18.94 34.33 9.40
CA ASN A 446 20.33 34.68 9.73
C ASN A 446 20.59 36.17 9.78
N GLU A 447 19.60 36.98 9.34
CA GLU A 447 19.63 38.46 9.42
C GLU A 447 18.77 38.93 10.62
#